data_47165995e50b874344b65d9856db0a38
#
_entry.id   47165995e50b874344b65d9856db0a38
#
_cell.length_a   1.000
_cell.length_b   1.000
_cell.length_c   1.000
_cell.angle_alpha   90.00
_cell.angle_beta   90.00
_cell.angle_gamma   90.00
#
_symmetry.space_group_name_H-M   'P 1'
#
loop_
_entity.id
_entity.type
_entity.pdbx_description
1 polymer ?
#
loop_
_entity_poly.entity_id
_entity_poly.type
_entity_poly.pdbx_seq_one_letter_code
_entity_poly.pdbx_strand_id
1 'polypeptide(L)'
;PNPQVAGQGLARLQAASIHTAHGLLHEQAQAINRGFLSRIQRSRPFVTLKLAASLDGKTALADGTSQWITGSAARNDVHQERAARNAIITGSGTVLADNPQLNVRGVACLKPPVRVVLDRSLRSPATAQIFDTTVAPTWLFTAAEHNTSAYAERGVRCFTWPEAHASNSSTFVLNALAEAGI
;
A
#
# COMPACT_ATOMS: atom_id res chain seq x y z
N PRO A 1 8.20 21.76 2.08
CA PRO A 1 8.69 20.47 2.61
C PRO A 1 9.55 19.70 1.59
N ASN A 2 9.36 19.92 0.28
CA ASN A 2 10.23 19.29 -0.74
C ASN A 2 11.56 20.07 -0.86
N PRO A 3 12.72 19.46 -0.57
CA PRO A 3 14.03 20.12 -0.66
C PRO A 3 14.37 20.62 -2.06
N GLN A 4 13.86 19.97 -3.11
CA GLN A 4 14.09 20.37 -4.50
C GLN A 4 13.42 21.71 -4.86
N VAL A 5 12.33 22.07 -4.17
CA VAL A 5 11.59 23.33 -4.39
C VAL A 5 11.98 24.38 -3.35
N ALA A 6 12.10 23.98 -2.08
CA ALA A 6 12.67 24.72 -0.93
C ALA A 6 12.32 26.23 -0.87
N GLY A 7 11.07 26.59 -1.23
CA GLY A 7 10.63 27.99 -1.21
C GLY A 7 11.02 28.86 -2.42
N GLN A 8 11.71 28.31 -3.42
CA GLN A 8 12.18 29.05 -4.60
C GLN A 8 11.03 29.77 -5.34
N GLY A 9 9.83 29.16 -5.39
CA GLY A 9 8.65 29.81 -5.99
C GLY A 9 8.24 31.08 -5.26
N LEU A 10 8.23 31.06 -3.93
CA LEU A 10 7.95 32.26 -3.12
C LEU A 10 9.02 33.34 -3.32
N ALA A 11 10.29 32.97 -3.32
CA ALA A 11 11.39 33.90 -3.55
C ALA A 11 11.29 34.58 -4.94
N ARG A 12 10.91 33.83 -5.99
CA ARG A 12 10.71 34.40 -7.33
C ARG A 12 9.55 35.38 -7.38
N LEU A 13 8.44 35.09 -6.72
CA LEU A 13 7.29 36.02 -6.64
C LEU A 13 7.66 37.29 -5.88
N GLN A 14 8.37 37.18 -4.76
CA GLN A 14 8.85 38.32 -3.98
C GLN A 14 9.83 39.18 -4.78
N ALA A 15 10.74 38.57 -5.53
CA ALA A 15 11.66 39.30 -6.41
C ALA A 15 10.93 40.06 -7.53
N ALA A 16 9.75 39.61 -7.95
CA ALA A 16 8.87 40.29 -8.90
C ALA A 16 7.91 41.30 -8.19
N SER A 17 8.17 41.68 -6.94
CA SER A 17 7.36 42.59 -6.12
C SER A 17 5.90 42.10 -5.91
N ILE A 18 5.65 40.83 -6.03
CA ILE A 18 4.34 40.24 -5.74
C ILE A 18 4.27 39.91 -4.27
N HIS A 19 3.29 40.46 -3.56
CA HIS A 19 3.09 40.18 -2.16
C HIS A 19 2.69 38.71 -1.95
N THR A 20 3.39 38.01 -1.08
CA THR A 20 3.16 36.59 -0.83
C THR A 20 2.92 36.32 0.64
N ALA A 21 1.98 35.41 0.94
CA ALA A 21 1.78 34.85 2.26
C ALA A 21 1.75 33.32 2.16
N HIS A 22 2.17 32.64 3.21
CA HIS A 22 2.14 31.19 3.29
C HIS A 22 1.76 30.73 4.72
N GLY A 23 1.43 29.44 4.86
CA GLY A 23 1.09 28.83 6.14
C GLY A 23 -0.40 28.91 6.50
N LEU A 24 -1.24 29.53 5.67
CA LEU A 24 -2.69 29.50 5.86
C LEU A 24 -3.20 28.06 5.85
N LEU A 25 -4.03 27.68 6.83
CA LEU A 25 -4.57 26.34 7.01
C LEU A 25 -3.49 25.23 7.01
N HIS A 26 -2.34 25.49 7.64
CA HIS A 26 -1.17 24.62 7.63
C HIS A 26 -1.49 23.18 8.03
N GLU A 27 -2.20 22.99 9.15
CA GLU A 27 -2.56 21.67 9.68
C GLU A 27 -3.49 20.91 8.73
N GLN A 28 -4.50 21.57 8.18
CA GLN A 28 -5.42 20.99 7.23
C GLN A 28 -4.69 20.59 5.92
N ALA A 29 -3.81 21.47 5.44
CA ALA A 29 -2.96 21.16 4.28
C ALA A 29 -2.03 19.98 4.53
N GLN A 30 -1.47 19.85 5.73
CA GLN A 30 -0.69 18.66 6.12
C GLN A 30 -1.55 17.40 6.15
N ALA A 31 -2.76 17.47 6.70
CA ALA A 31 -3.65 16.32 6.83
C ALA A 31 -4.03 15.69 5.47
N ILE A 32 -4.32 16.52 4.46
CA ILE A 32 -4.65 16.02 3.12
C ILE A 32 -3.40 15.57 2.32
N ASN A 33 -2.21 16.05 2.68
CA ASN A 33 -0.95 15.75 2.00
C ASN A 33 -0.05 14.76 2.77
N ARG A 34 -0.58 14.08 3.80
CA ARG A 34 0.21 13.22 4.70
C ARG A 34 1.01 12.13 3.99
N GLY A 35 0.49 11.56 2.89
CA GLY A 35 1.21 10.59 2.07
C GLY A 35 2.46 11.20 1.40
N PHE A 36 2.27 12.31 0.71
CA PHE A 36 3.36 13.07 0.09
C PHE A 36 4.41 13.52 1.12
N LEU A 37 3.97 14.09 2.24
CA LEU A 37 4.86 14.56 3.30
C LEU A 37 5.66 13.42 3.93
N SER A 38 5.02 12.28 4.20
CA SER A 38 5.71 11.10 4.73
C SER A 38 6.84 10.64 3.79
N ARG A 39 6.55 10.57 2.50
CA ARG A 39 7.55 10.16 1.50
C ARG A 39 8.72 11.14 1.42
N ILE A 40 8.45 12.44 1.36
CA ILE A 40 9.49 13.46 1.20
C ILE A 40 10.32 13.68 2.47
N GLN A 41 9.68 13.67 3.64
CA GLN A 41 10.34 13.97 4.92
C GLN A 41 10.94 12.74 5.59
N ARG A 42 10.36 11.56 5.37
CA ARG A 42 10.67 10.32 6.10
C ARG A 42 11.17 9.20 5.19
N SER A 43 11.19 9.42 3.86
CA SER A 43 11.53 8.42 2.84
C SER A 43 10.72 7.12 2.98
N ARG A 44 9.48 7.24 3.45
CA ARG A 44 8.57 6.10 3.69
C ARG A 44 7.16 6.45 3.23
N PRO A 45 6.39 5.48 2.68
CA PRO A 45 4.97 5.69 2.42
C PRO A 45 4.20 5.94 3.73
N PHE A 46 3.08 6.62 3.64
CA PHE A 46 2.13 6.71 4.75
C PHE A 46 1.33 5.41 4.81
N VAL A 47 1.39 4.73 5.96
CA VAL A 47 0.73 3.44 6.16
C VAL A 47 -0.58 3.64 6.92
N THR A 48 -1.65 3.05 6.39
CA THR A 48 -2.96 2.93 7.05
C THR A 48 -3.23 1.45 7.33
N LEU A 49 -3.51 1.11 8.57
CA LEU A 49 -3.93 -0.24 8.95
C LEU A 49 -5.46 -0.32 8.88
N LYS A 50 -5.99 -1.30 8.11
CA LYS A 50 -7.40 -1.65 8.09
C LYS A 50 -7.61 -3.00 8.77
N LEU A 51 -8.45 -3.02 9.79
CA LEU A 51 -8.88 -4.24 10.47
C LEU A 51 -10.41 -4.38 10.37
N ALA A 52 -10.88 -5.63 10.29
CA ALA A 52 -12.26 -5.96 10.56
C ALA A 52 -12.27 -6.88 11.78
N ALA A 53 -12.95 -6.46 12.83
CA ALA A 53 -13.03 -7.21 14.07
C ALA A 53 -14.42 -7.09 14.69
N SER A 54 -14.82 -8.09 15.45
CA SER A 54 -16.00 -8.03 16.32
C SER A 54 -15.74 -7.09 17.51
N LEU A 55 -16.77 -6.83 18.31
CA LEU A 55 -16.68 -5.90 19.43
C LEU A 55 -15.68 -6.37 20.52
N ASP A 56 -15.48 -7.67 20.64
CA ASP A 56 -14.48 -8.31 21.51
C ASP A 56 -13.10 -8.50 20.84
N GLY A 57 -12.87 -7.86 19.67
CA GLY A 57 -11.58 -7.83 18.98
C GLY A 57 -11.22 -9.09 18.19
N LYS A 58 -12.18 -9.98 17.92
CA LYS A 58 -11.95 -11.19 17.14
C LYS A 58 -12.02 -10.90 15.64
N THR A 59 -11.09 -11.46 14.86
CA THR A 59 -11.02 -11.35 13.41
C THR A 59 -11.62 -12.56 12.68
N ALA A 60 -11.92 -13.62 13.40
CA ALA A 60 -12.58 -14.84 12.94
C ALA A 60 -13.27 -15.57 14.10
N LEU A 61 -14.21 -16.45 13.80
CA LEU A 61 -14.76 -17.42 14.75
C LEU A 61 -13.73 -18.49 15.12
N ALA A 62 -14.04 -19.32 16.11
CA ALA A 62 -13.16 -20.41 16.57
C ALA A 62 -12.88 -21.45 15.47
N ASP A 63 -13.79 -21.64 14.53
CA ASP A 63 -13.65 -22.49 13.35
C ASP A 63 -12.88 -21.86 12.18
N GLY A 64 -12.43 -20.60 12.33
CA GLY A 64 -11.73 -19.84 11.29
C GLY A 64 -12.64 -19.06 10.35
N THR A 65 -13.98 -19.17 10.48
CA THR A 65 -14.92 -18.41 9.64
C THR A 65 -14.81 -16.90 9.93
N SER A 66 -14.54 -16.10 8.91
CA SER A 66 -14.34 -14.64 9.01
C SER A 66 -15.34 -13.81 8.21
N GLN A 67 -16.25 -14.43 7.47
CA GLN A 67 -17.21 -13.76 6.59
C GLN A 67 -18.64 -13.87 7.17
N TRP A 68 -19.37 -12.79 7.42
CA TRP A 68 -18.98 -11.37 7.26
C TRP A 68 -19.02 -10.71 8.63
N ILE A 69 -17.91 -10.16 9.09
CA ILE A 69 -17.84 -9.44 10.39
C ILE A 69 -18.49 -8.06 10.26
N THR A 70 -18.38 -7.43 9.07
CA THR A 70 -18.88 -6.08 8.82
C THR A 70 -19.98 -6.06 7.77
N GLY A 71 -20.89 -5.09 7.88
CA GLY A 71 -22.01 -4.91 6.94
C GLY A 71 -21.57 -4.42 5.56
N SER A 72 -22.51 -4.39 4.61
CA SER A 72 -22.26 -3.97 3.22
C SER A 72 -21.77 -2.53 3.11
N ALA A 73 -22.29 -1.60 3.92
CA ALA A 73 -21.87 -0.20 3.95
C ALA A 73 -20.36 -0.08 4.31
N ALA A 74 -19.91 -0.77 5.36
CA ALA A 74 -18.50 -0.76 5.75
C ALA A 74 -17.61 -1.41 4.68
N ARG A 75 -18.07 -2.47 4.01
CA ARG A 75 -17.32 -3.07 2.89
C ARG A 75 -17.22 -2.14 1.69
N ASN A 76 -18.26 -1.34 1.42
CA ASN A 76 -18.22 -0.33 0.35
C ASN A 76 -17.22 0.79 0.68
N ASP A 77 -17.20 1.24 1.92
CA ASP A 77 -16.20 2.20 2.42
C ASP A 77 -14.76 1.69 2.24
N VAL A 78 -14.50 0.41 2.51
CA VAL A 78 -13.19 -0.22 2.23
C VAL A 78 -12.79 -0.12 0.75
N HIS A 79 -13.73 -0.18 -0.19
CA HIS A 79 -13.41 0.01 -1.60
C HIS A 79 -13.06 1.47 -1.94
N GLN A 80 -13.68 2.45 -1.27
CA GLN A 80 -13.29 3.86 -1.38
C GLN A 80 -11.87 4.08 -0.82
N GLU A 81 -11.58 3.51 0.36
CA GLU A 81 -10.24 3.55 0.94
C GLU A 81 -9.19 2.92 0.01
N ARG A 82 -9.49 1.77 -0.61
CA ARG A 82 -8.59 1.16 -1.59
C ARG A 82 -8.35 2.05 -2.81
N ALA A 83 -9.39 2.68 -3.34
CA ALA A 83 -9.28 3.59 -4.48
C ALA A 83 -8.42 4.83 -4.18
N ALA A 84 -8.36 5.24 -2.92
CA ALA A 84 -7.56 6.38 -2.45
C ALA A 84 -6.10 6.02 -2.13
N ARG A 85 -5.68 4.76 -2.28
CA ARG A 85 -4.32 4.30 -1.95
C ARG A 85 -3.52 3.93 -3.20
N ASN A 86 -2.19 4.07 -3.11
CA ASN A 86 -1.27 3.67 -4.17
C ASN A 86 -0.94 2.17 -4.11
N ALA A 87 -0.98 1.58 -2.91
CA ALA A 87 -0.74 0.15 -2.71
C ALA A 87 -1.65 -0.44 -1.62
N ILE A 88 -1.89 -1.75 -1.72
CA ILE A 88 -2.59 -2.57 -0.71
C ILE A 88 -1.67 -3.72 -0.37
N ILE A 89 -1.34 -3.89 0.91
CA ILE A 89 -0.42 -4.93 1.38
C ILE A 89 -1.21 -6.02 2.09
N THR A 90 -0.88 -7.27 1.80
CA THR A 90 -1.40 -8.45 2.51
C THR A 90 -0.31 -9.49 2.74
N GLY A 91 -0.56 -10.42 3.65
CA GLY A 91 0.31 -11.58 3.88
C GLY A 91 -0.19 -12.84 3.17
N SER A 92 0.69 -13.84 3.03
CA SER A 92 0.35 -15.14 2.46
C SER A 92 -0.77 -15.87 3.20
N GLY A 93 -0.92 -15.66 4.50
CA GLY A 93 -2.04 -16.21 5.27
C GLY A 93 -3.40 -15.83 4.71
N THR A 94 -3.59 -14.54 4.37
CA THR A 94 -4.83 -14.05 3.74
C THR A 94 -5.00 -14.61 2.33
N VAL A 95 -3.91 -14.72 1.56
CA VAL A 95 -3.99 -15.31 0.20
C VAL A 95 -4.46 -16.76 0.26
N LEU A 96 -3.93 -17.55 1.21
CA LEU A 96 -4.29 -18.95 1.38
C LEU A 96 -5.70 -19.14 1.91
N ALA A 97 -6.15 -18.29 2.85
CA ALA A 97 -7.46 -18.43 3.47
C ALA A 97 -8.60 -17.94 2.56
N ASP A 98 -8.42 -16.78 1.90
CA ASP A 98 -9.51 -16.07 1.24
C ASP A 98 -9.40 -16.06 -0.28
N ASN A 99 -8.24 -16.43 -0.86
CA ASN A 99 -7.92 -16.29 -2.29
C ASN A 99 -8.42 -14.95 -2.87
N PRO A 100 -8.02 -13.80 -2.29
CA PRO A 100 -8.63 -12.52 -2.58
C PRO A 100 -8.11 -11.92 -3.90
N GLN A 101 -8.96 -11.18 -4.60
CA GLN A 101 -8.50 -10.33 -5.71
C GLN A 101 -7.82 -9.05 -5.23
N LEU A 102 -8.17 -8.53 -4.06
CA LEU A 102 -7.68 -7.27 -3.48
C LEU A 102 -7.74 -6.07 -4.45
N ASN A 103 -8.75 -6.04 -5.30
CA ASN A 103 -9.01 -4.97 -6.26
C ASN A 103 -9.99 -3.92 -5.71
N VAL A 104 -10.16 -2.84 -6.45
CA VAL A 104 -11.21 -1.83 -6.24
C VAL A 104 -12.45 -2.24 -7.01
N ARG A 105 -13.63 -2.17 -6.39
CA ARG A 105 -14.92 -2.50 -7.00
C ARG A 105 -16.00 -1.52 -6.57
N GLY A 106 -16.94 -1.22 -7.47
CA GLY A 106 -18.11 -0.41 -7.14
C GLY A 106 -17.87 1.08 -6.92
N VAL A 107 -16.63 1.56 -7.06
CA VAL A 107 -16.25 2.97 -6.92
C VAL A 107 -15.29 3.37 -8.04
N ALA A 108 -15.28 4.65 -8.38
CA ALA A 108 -14.35 5.17 -9.38
C ALA A 108 -12.90 5.05 -8.89
N CYS A 109 -12.01 4.58 -9.75
CA CYS A 109 -10.61 4.43 -9.46
C CYS A 109 -9.79 4.84 -10.70
N LEU A 110 -9.03 5.92 -10.60
CA LEU A 110 -8.22 6.43 -11.70
C LEU A 110 -7.03 5.52 -12.04
N LYS A 111 -6.44 4.93 -11.01
CA LYS A 111 -5.32 4.01 -11.14
C LYS A 111 -5.47 2.89 -10.11
N PRO A 112 -5.56 1.63 -10.54
CA PRO A 112 -5.60 0.51 -9.60
C PRO A 112 -4.39 0.52 -8.67
N PRO A 113 -4.58 0.34 -7.35
CA PRO A 113 -3.47 0.23 -6.41
C PRO A 113 -2.63 -1.01 -6.71
N VAL A 114 -1.32 -0.91 -6.46
CA VAL A 114 -0.42 -2.07 -6.51
C VAL A 114 -0.80 -3.03 -5.38
N ARG A 115 -1.02 -4.29 -5.70
CA ARG A 115 -1.25 -5.34 -4.70
C ARG A 115 0.10 -5.90 -4.28
N VAL A 116 0.39 -5.86 -2.99
CA VAL A 116 1.66 -6.30 -2.43
C VAL A 116 1.42 -7.52 -1.56
N VAL A 117 2.08 -8.62 -1.90
CA VAL A 117 2.00 -9.88 -1.15
C VAL A 117 3.32 -10.11 -0.41
N LEU A 118 3.21 -10.28 0.91
CA LEU A 118 4.33 -10.66 1.76
C LEU A 118 4.28 -12.18 1.97
N ASP A 119 5.15 -12.92 1.28
CA ASP A 119 5.19 -14.37 1.34
C ASP A 119 6.63 -14.89 1.41
N ARG A 120 7.23 -14.77 2.57
CA ARG A 120 8.62 -15.15 2.79
C ARG A 120 8.94 -16.58 2.34
N SER A 121 8.03 -17.50 2.62
CA SER A 121 8.21 -18.94 2.35
C SER A 121 7.57 -19.40 1.04
N LEU A 122 7.13 -18.46 0.19
CA LEU A 122 6.51 -18.70 -1.13
C LEU A 122 5.40 -19.77 -1.09
N ARG A 123 4.50 -19.67 -0.11
CA ARG A 123 3.40 -20.63 0.11
C ARG A 123 2.16 -20.37 -0.75
N SER A 124 1.98 -19.14 -1.20
CA SER A 124 0.82 -18.76 -2.02
C SER A 124 0.96 -19.38 -3.42
N PRO A 125 -0.02 -20.10 -3.94
CA PRO A 125 0.09 -20.66 -5.30
C PRO A 125 0.11 -19.54 -6.34
N ALA A 126 0.94 -19.64 -7.38
CA ALA A 126 1.00 -18.66 -8.46
C ALA A 126 -0.34 -18.49 -9.21
N THR A 127 -1.25 -19.47 -9.09
CA THR A 127 -2.60 -19.44 -9.64
C THR A 127 -3.61 -18.67 -8.79
N ALA A 128 -3.23 -18.18 -7.59
CA ALA A 128 -4.14 -17.41 -6.74
C ALA A 128 -4.59 -16.12 -7.46
N GLN A 129 -5.84 -15.71 -7.22
CA GLN A 129 -6.49 -14.56 -7.90
C GLN A 129 -5.71 -13.26 -7.76
N ILE A 130 -4.97 -13.07 -6.66
CA ILE A 130 -4.17 -11.87 -6.43
C ILE A 130 -3.01 -11.74 -7.43
N PHE A 131 -2.56 -12.82 -8.05
CA PHE A 131 -1.49 -12.84 -9.04
C PHE A 131 -1.99 -12.70 -10.50
N ASP A 132 -3.28 -12.45 -10.70
CA ASP A 132 -3.81 -12.05 -12.00
C ASP A 132 -3.49 -10.57 -12.27
N THR A 133 -2.40 -10.30 -12.96
CA THR A 133 -1.92 -8.94 -13.23
C THR A 133 -2.76 -8.17 -14.25
N THR A 134 -3.70 -8.83 -14.94
CA THR A 134 -4.67 -8.16 -15.82
C THR A 134 -5.66 -7.32 -15.01
N VAL A 135 -5.91 -7.68 -13.74
CA VAL A 135 -6.80 -6.96 -12.82
C VAL A 135 -6.12 -5.74 -12.20
N ALA A 136 -4.89 -5.90 -11.72
CA ALA A 136 -4.08 -4.81 -11.15
C ALA A 136 -2.61 -5.23 -11.04
N PRO A 137 -1.64 -4.29 -11.02
CA PRO A 137 -0.24 -4.61 -10.79
C PRO A 137 -0.04 -5.35 -9.47
N THR A 138 0.81 -6.37 -9.47
CA THR A 138 1.07 -7.18 -8.27
C THR A 138 2.57 -7.32 -8.02
N TRP A 139 2.97 -7.14 -6.78
CA TRP A 139 4.33 -7.31 -6.29
C TRP A 139 4.38 -8.41 -5.24
N LEU A 140 5.37 -9.26 -5.33
CA LEU A 140 5.61 -10.36 -4.41
C LEU A 140 6.96 -10.16 -3.71
N PHE A 141 6.94 -10.21 -2.39
CA PHE A 141 8.15 -10.19 -1.56
C PHE A 141 8.35 -11.58 -0.97
N THR A 142 9.50 -12.22 -1.28
CA THR A 142 9.83 -13.57 -0.81
C THR A 142 11.31 -13.69 -0.45
N ALA A 143 11.72 -14.80 0.18
CA ALA A 143 13.12 -15.04 0.49
C ALA A 143 13.93 -15.46 -0.77
N ALA A 144 15.27 -15.33 -0.70
CA ALA A 144 16.16 -15.47 -1.87
C ALA A 144 16.20 -16.88 -2.45
N GLU A 145 15.99 -17.89 -1.60
CA GLU A 145 16.07 -19.30 -1.98
C GLU A 145 14.92 -19.80 -2.87
N HIS A 146 13.89 -18.97 -3.06
CA HIS A 146 12.68 -19.40 -3.77
C HIS A 146 12.72 -19.07 -5.26
N ASN A 147 12.30 -20.03 -6.09
CA ASN A 147 12.09 -19.81 -7.50
C ASN A 147 10.78 -19.07 -7.78
N THR A 148 10.87 -17.85 -8.29
CA THR A 148 9.72 -16.99 -8.60
C THR A 148 9.32 -16.96 -10.06
N SER A 149 9.87 -17.83 -10.93
CA SER A 149 9.63 -17.83 -12.38
C SER A 149 8.14 -17.89 -12.73
N ALA A 150 7.37 -18.77 -12.08
CA ALA A 150 5.94 -18.92 -12.33
C ALA A 150 5.12 -17.65 -12.04
N TYR A 151 5.60 -16.78 -11.15
CA TYR A 151 4.97 -15.48 -10.87
C TYR A 151 5.43 -14.43 -11.86
N ALA A 152 6.71 -14.42 -12.22
CA ALA A 152 7.28 -13.50 -13.20
C ALA A 152 6.64 -13.68 -14.58
N GLU A 153 6.42 -14.93 -15.03
CA GLU A 153 5.71 -15.27 -16.27
C GLU A 153 4.27 -14.71 -16.31
N ARG A 154 3.65 -14.50 -15.16
CA ARG A 154 2.34 -13.85 -15.01
C ARG A 154 2.41 -12.33 -14.90
N GLY A 155 3.60 -11.74 -15.05
CA GLY A 155 3.82 -10.30 -14.94
C GLY A 155 3.88 -9.77 -13.48
N VAL A 156 4.01 -10.65 -12.49
CA VAL A 156 4.21 -10.26 -11.09
C VAL A 156 5.63 -9.76 -10.90
N ARG A 157 5.79 -8.59 -10.31
CA ARG A 157 7.11 -8.07 -9.94
C ARG A 157 7.57 -8.72 -8.63
N CYS A 158 8.64 -9.50 -8.68
CA CYS A 158 9.17 -10.21 -7.54
C CYS A 158 10.33 -9.44 -6.91
N PHE A 159 10.35 -9.38 -5.59
CA PHE A 159 11.40 -8.78 -4.77
C PHE A 159 11.92 -9.83 -3.80
N THR A 160 13.23 -9.89 -3.68
CA THR A 160 13.90 -10.83 -2.79
C THR A 160 14.25 -10.14 -1.48
N TRP A 161 13.85 -10.70 -0.34
CA TRP A 161 14.31 -10.27 0.97
C TRP A 161 15.78 -10.61 1.15
N PRO A 162 16.65 -9.62 1.41
CA PRO A 162 18.00 -9.91 1.83
C PRO A 162 18.02 -10.60 3.21
N GLU A 163 18.86 -11.59 3.40
CA GLU A 163 18.99 -12.32 4.69
C GLU A 163 19.27 -11.38 5.88
N ALA A 164 20.07 -10.33 5.64
CA ALA A 164 20.40 -9.32 6.64
C ALA A 164 19.17 -8.55 7.20
N HIS A 165 18.01 -8.62 6.53
CA HIS A 165 16.79 -7.91 6.92
C HIS A 165 15.70 -8.84 7.46
N ALA A 166 16.02 -10.06 7.85
CA ALA A 166 15.06 -11.03 8.39
C ALA A 166 14.27 -10.48 9.60
N SER A 167 14.90 -9.63 10.43
CA SER A 167 14.29 -8.97 11.60
C SER A 167 13.56 -7.65 11.27
N ASN A 168 13.82 -7.03 10.11
CA ASN A 168 13.27 -5.72 9.69
C ASN A 168 12.56 -5.77 8.33
N SER A 169 11.87 -6.84 8.04
CA SER A 169 11.20 -7.08 6.75
C SER A 169 10.20 -5.99 6.36
N SER A 170 9.48 -5.40 7.32
CA SER A 170 8.55 -4.29 7.05
C SER A 170 9.27 -3.03 6.56
N THR A 171 10.41 -2.70 7.13
CA THR A 171 11.21 -1.55 6.70
C THR A 171 11.72 -1.74 5.26
N PHE A 172 12.19 -2.92 4.91
CA PHE A 172 12.63 -3.23 3.54
C PHE A 172 11.49 -3.05 2.53
N VAL A 173 10.32 -3.61 2.81
CA VAL A 173 9.13 -3.45 1.95
C VAL A 173 8.73 -1.98 1.79
N LEU A 174 8.66 -1.24 2.90
CA LEU A 174 8.29 0.18 2.87
C LEU A 174 9.30 1.04 2.09
N ASN A 175 10.60 0.74 2.20
CA ASN A 175 11.63 1.43 1.42
C ASN A 175 11.48 1.12 -0.08
N ALA A 176 11.31 -0.15 -0.46
CA ALA A 176 11.10 -0.53 -1.86
C ALA A 176 9.85 0.14 -2.46
N LEU A 177 8.77 0.29 -1.68
CA LEU A 177 7.58 1.02 -2.10
C LEU A 177 7.86 2.52 -2.28
N ALA A 178 8.58 3.16 -1.34
CA ALA A 178 8.94 4.57 -1.41
C ALA A 178 9.84 4.88 -2.62
N GLU A 179 10.83 4.04 -2.91
CA GLU A 179 11.72 4.14 -4.08
C GLU A 179 10.94 4.04 -5.39
N ALA A 180 9.91 3.22 -5.42
CA ALA A 180 9.03 3.10 -6.58
C ALA A 180 7.99 4.22 -6.70
N GLY A 181 8.01 5.21 -5.82
CA GLY A 181 7.11 6.36 -5.87
C GLY A 181 5.74 6.17 -5.20
N ILE A 182 5.59 5.12 -4.40
CA ILE A 182 4.38 4.79 -3.63
C ILE A 182 4.42 5.44 -2.25
#